data_85e2d92da75d386836cb5f11e11b66b9
#
_entry.id   85e2d92da75d386836cb5f11e11b66b9
#
_cell.length_a   1.000
_cell.length_b   1.000
_cell.length_c   1.000
_cell.angle_alpha   90.00
_cell.angle_beta   90.00
_cell.angle_gamma   90.00
#
_symmetry.space_group_name_H-M   'P 1'
#
loop_
_entity.id
_entity.type
_entity.pdbx_description
1 polymer ?
#
loop_
_entity_poly.entity_id
_entity_poly.type
_entity_poly.pdbx_seq_one_letter_code
_entity_poly.pdbx_strand_id
1 'polypeptide(L)'
;MRMLIVEDETSIANFIRDGLTEEGFAVDVADNGKKGLQLALDNLAEYDVILLDWMLPGLNGIEICRSIRRENEIIPIIFLTAKDTVDDAVFGLEAGANDYIRKPFSFEE
;
A
#
# COMPACT_ATOMS: atom_id res chain seq x y z
N MET A 1 4.67 15.58 -2.66
CA MET A 1 4.05 14.47 -1.90
C MET A 1 4.77 13.18 -2.25
N ARG A 2 5.05 12.38 -1.25
CA ARG A 2 5.82 11.14 -1.41
C ARG A 2 4.99 9.92 -1.01
N MET A 3 5.06 8.87 -1.81
CA MET A 3 4.22 7.70 -1.69
C MET A 3 5.05 6.42 -1.76
N LEU A 4 4.71 5.44 -0.93
CA LEU A 4 5.29 4.10 -1.03
C LEU A 4 4.25 3.15 -1.62
N ILE A 5 4.67 2.36 -2.60
CA ILE A 5 3.85 1.30 -3.18
C ILE A 5 4.51 -0.04 -2.84
N VAL A 6 3.78 -0.94 -2.20
CA VAL A 6 4.23 -2.30 -1.92
C VAL A 6 3.38 -3.26 -2.74
N GLU A 7 3.94 -3.73 -3.85
CA GLU A 7 3.25 -4.54 -4.86
C GLU A 7 4.25 -5.45 -5.57
N ASP A 8 3.98 -6.75 -5.60
CA ASP A 8 4.87 -7.73 -6.23
C ASP A 8 4.66 -7.89 -7.74
N GLU A 9 3.51 -7.51 -8.26
CA GLU A 9 3.26 -7.53 -9.70
C GLU A 9 3.87 -6.28 -10.35
N THR A 10 4.98 -6.48 -11.06
CA THR A 10 5.76 -5.39 -11.65
C THR A 10 4.92 -4.51 -12.57
N SER A 11 4.05 -5.09 -13.39
CA SER A 11 3.21 -4.33 -14.31
C SER A 11 2.25 -3.40 -13.59
N ILE A 12 1.65 -3.86 -12.48
CA ILE A 12 0.74 -3.04 -11.68
C ILE A 12 1.50 -1.94 -10.96
N ALA A 13 2.63 -2.29 -10.33
CA ALA A 13 3.46 -1.31 -9.63
C ALA A 13 3.93 -0.21 -10.57
N ASN A 14 4.39 -0.57 -11.76
CA ASN A 14 4.85 0.41 -12.76
C ASN A 14 3.71 1.30 -13.27
N PHE A 15 2.54 0.70 -13.51
CA PHE A 15 1.37 1.46 -13.94
C PHE A 15 0.99 2.53 -12.92
N ILE A 16 0.92 2.16 -11.64
CA ILE A 16 0.59 3.10 -10.58
C ILE A 16 1.68 4.15 -10.43
N ARG A 17 2.95 3.73 -10.39
CA ARG A 17 4.08 4.66 -10.26
C ARG A 17 4.09 5.68 -11.37
N ASP A 18 3.93 5.25 -12.61
CA ASP A 18 3.98 6.15 -13.76
C ASP A 18 2.84 7.16 -13.74
N GLY A 19 1.62 6.69 -13.43
CA GLY A 19 0.47 7.57 -13.31
C GLY A 19 0.62 8.61 -12.21
N LEU A 20 1.11 8.20 -11.05
CA LEU A 20 1.30 9.12 -9.92
C LEU A 20 2.48 10.07 -10.15
N THR A 21 3.54 9.60 -10.79
CA THR A 21 4.69 10.45 -11.14
C THR A 21 4.27 11.57 -12.09
N GLU A 22 3.38 11.26 -13.04
CA GLU A 22 2.83 12.29 -13.94
C GLU A 22 2.03 13.35 -13.17
N GLU A 23 1.43 12.98 -12.04
CA GLU A 23 0.69 13.91 -11.19
C GLU A 23 1.58 14.65 -10.18
N GLY A 24 2.89 14.45 -10.25
CA GLY A 24 3.84 15.18 -9.41
C GLY A 24 4.24 14.48 -8.12
N PHE A 25 3.87 13.20 -7.93
CA PHE A 25 4.26 12.44 -6.75
C PHE A 25 5.67 11.87 -6.89
N ALA A 26 6.41 11.86 -5.80
CA ALA A 26 7.63 11.06 -5.69
C ALA A 26 7.24 9.68 -5.18
N VAL A 27 7.57 8.63 -5.93
CA VAL A 27 7.08 7.28 -5.65
C VAL A 27 8.23 6.30 -5.46
N ASP A 28 8.21 5.60 -4.32
CA ASP A 28 9.10 4.47 -4.07
C ASP A 28 8.29 3.18 -4.22
N VAL A 29 8.91 2.13 -4.76
CA VAL A 29 8.26 0.83 -4.96
C VAL A 29 9.07 -0.26 -4.26
N ALA A 30 8.35 -1.11 -3.50
CA ALA A 30 8.90 -2.35 -2.96
C ALA A 30 8.13 -3.52 -3.56
N ASP A 31 8.85 -4.57 -3.94
CA ASP A 31 8.28 -5.72 -4.64
C ASP A 31 7.97 -6.91 -3.73
N ASN A 32 8.15 -6.75 -2.44
CA ASN A 32 7.80 -7.77 -1.45
C ASN A 32 7.50 -7.12 -0.11
N GLY A 33 6.87 -7.90 0.78
CA GLY A 33 6.41 -7.39 2.06
C GLY A 33 7.53 -6.98 3.01
N LYS A 34 8.61 -7.75 3.06
CA LYS A 34 9.73 -7.48 3.96
C LYS A 34 10.43 -6.16 3.60
N LYS A 35 10.71 -5.96 2.32
CA LYS A 35 11.32 -4.73 1.82
C LYS A 35 10.37 -3.54 2.01
N GLY A 36 9.08 -3.76 1.75
CA GLY A 36 8.08 -2.73 1.92
C GLY A 36 7.97 -2.26 3.37
N LEU A 37 7.95 -3.19 4.31
CA LEU A 37 7.91 -2.85 5.72
C LEU A 37 9.16 -2.09 6.15
N GLN A 38 10.33 -2.53 5.70
CA GLN A 38 11.58 -1.85 6.03
C GLN A 38 11.60 -0.42 5.52
N LEU A 39 11.22 -0.20 4.25
CA LEU A 39 11.15 1.15 3.68
C LEU A 39 10.15 2.02 4.44
N ALA A 40 8.99 1.46 4.77
CA ALA A 40 7.97 2.20 5.50
C ALA A 40 8.48 2.65 6.87
N LEU A 41 9.03 1.74 7.65
CA LEU A 41 9.50 2.05 9.01
C LEU A 41 10.69 3.01 9.02
N ASP A 42 11.58 2.90 8.04
CA ASP A 42 12.75 3.78 7.94
C ASP A 42 12.39 5.21 7.52
N ASN A 43 11.23 5.40 6.89
CA ASN A 43 10.85 6.68 6.28
C ASN A 43 9.44 7.14 6.66
N LEU A 44 8.91 6.73 7.82
CA LEU A 44 7.53 7.05 8.21
C LEU A 44 7.23 8.54 8.19
N ALA A 45 8.18 9.37 8.59
CA ALA A 45 7.97 10.83 8.61
C ALA A 45 7.95 11.45 7.20
N GLU A 46 8.41 10.73 6.19
CA GLU A 46 8.55 11.26 4.84
C GLU A 46 7.43 10.84 3.89
N TYR A 47 6.77 9.71 4.16
CA TYR A 47 5.67 9.26 3.31
C TYR A 47 4.37 9.93 3.68
N ASP A 48 3.65 10.38 2.66
CA ASP A 48 2.32 10.96 2.80
C ASP A 48 1.21 9.93 2.69
N VAL A 49 1.48 8.82 2.00
CA VAL A 49 0.53 7.72 1.85
C VAL A 49 1.27 6.44 1.47
N ILE A 50 0.73 5.30 1.90
CA ILE A 50 1.25 3.98 1.57
C ILE A 50 0.16 3.18 0.86
N LEU A 51 0.45 2.72 -0.35
CA LEU A 51 -0.38 1.76 -1.08
C LEU A 51 0.20 0.37 -0.85
N LEU A 52 -0.61 -0.56 -0.40
CA LEU A 52 -0.16 -1.82 0.12
C LEU A 52 -0.99 -2.97 -0.44
N ASP A 53 -0.35 -3.84 -1.23
CA ASP A 53 -1.02 -5.06 -1.67
C ASP A 53 -1.25 -5.98 -0.48
N TRP A 54 -2.44 -6.56 -0.39
CA TRP A 54 -2.78 -7.50 0.66
C TRP A 54 -2.01 -8.81 0.51
N MET A 55 -1.97 -9.34 -0.73
CA MET A 55 -1.38 -10.65 -1.03
C MET A 55 0.06 -10.48 -1.52
N LEU A 56 1.01 -10.51 -0.60
CA LEU A 56 2.43 -10.35 -0.91
C LEU A 56 3.21 -11.60 -0.53
N PRO A 57 4.29 -11.92 -1.29
CA PRO A 57 5.18 -13.00 -0.87
C PRO A 57 5.89 -12.62 0.42
N GLY A 58 6.06 -13.61 1.30
CA GLY A 58 6.70 -13.43 2.59
C GLY A 58 5.76 -12.84 3.62
N LEU A 59 5.87 -11.57 3.89
CA LEU A 59 5.08 -10.86 4.89
C LEU A 59 3.86 -10.24 4.22
N ASN A 60 2.64 -10.61 4.62
CA ASN A 60 1.42 -10.13 3.97
C ASN A 60 1.05 -8.70 4.39
N GLY A 61 0.16 -8.08 3.61
CA GLY A 61 -0.21 -6.67 3.79
C GLY A 61 -0.84 -6.36 5.13
N ILE A 62 -1.62 -7.26 5.71
CA ILE A 62 -2.23 -7.07 7.03
C ILE A 62 -1.16 -6.94 8.11
N GLU A 63 -0.17 -7.80 8.08
CA GLU A 63 0.92 -7.77 9.06
C GLU A 63 1.75 -6.49 8.92
N ILE A 64 1.99 -6.06 7.69
CA ILE A 64 2.70 -4.80 7.41
C ILE A 64 1.90 -3.62 7.97
N CYS A 65 0.61 -3.57 7.69
CA CYS A 65 -0.27 -2.50 8.17
C CYS A 65 -0.25 -2.41 9.70
N ARG A 66 -0.39 -3.55 10.38
CA ARG A 66 -0.35 -3.59 11.85
C ARG A 66 0.99 -3.12 12.39
N SER A 67 2.08 -3.51 11.74
CA SER A 67 3.43 -3.10 12.16
C SER A 67 3.63 -1.59 12.00
N ILE A 68 3.14 -1.02 10.91
CA ILE A 68 3.21 0.42 10.69
C ILE A 68 2.36 1.15 11.73
N ARG A 69 1.17 0.65 12.02
CA ARG A 69 0.25 1.28 12.98
C ARG A 69 0.78 1.30 14.41
N ARG A 70 1.64 0.35 14.78
CA ARG A 70 2.31 0.40 16.09
C ARG A 70 3.25 1.58 16.23
N GLU A 71 3.79 2.06 15.12
CA GLU A 71 4.74 3.19 15.10
C GLU A 71 4.11 4.52 14.69
N ASN A 72 3.04 4.48 13.90
CA ASN A 72 2.38 5.68 13.38
C ASN A 72 0.90 5.40 13.14
N GLU A 73 0.04 6.08 13.91
CA GLU A 73 -1.42 5.89 13.85
C GLU A 73 -2.08 6.73 12.76
N ILE A 74 -1.35 7.65 12.15
CA ILE A 74 -1.94 8.73 11.33
C ILE A 74 -1.71 8.53 9.84
N ILE A 75 -0.55 7.99 9.43
CA ILE A 75 -0.21 7.90 8.02
C ILE A 75 -1.29 7.14 7.23
N PRO A 76 -1.81 7.70 6.12
CA PRO A 76 -2.81 6.99 5.32
C PRO A 76 -2.26 5.70 4.71
N ILE A 77 -2.99 4.61 4.90
CA ILE A 77 -2.68 3.31 4.31
C ILE A 77 -3.90 2.86 3.52
N ILE A 78 -3.67 2.53 2.24
CA ILE A 78 -4.72 2.07 1.33
C ILE A 78 -4.33 0.70 0.83
N PHE A 79 -5.20 -0.29 1.01
CA PHE A 79 -4.97 -1.62 0.47
C PHE A 79 -5.34 -1.70 -1.01
N LEU A 80 -4.47 -2.37 -1.77
CA LEU A 80 -4.76 -2.82 -3.13
C LEU A 80 -4.97 -4.32 -3.08
N THR A 81 -6.08 -4.84 -3.60
CA THR A 81 -6.33 -6.27 -3.47
C THR A 81 -7.37 -6.77 -4.48
N ALA A 82 -7.27 -8.07 -4.81
CA ALA A 82 -8.30 -8.78 -5.56
C ALA A 82 -9.43 -9.28 -4.66
N LYS A 83 -9.27 -9.18 -3.34
CA LYS A 83 -10.32 -9.57 -2.38
C LYS A 83 -11.45 -8.56 -2.42
N ASP A 84 -12.67 -9.03 -2.60
CA ASP A 84 -13.81 -8.16 -2.87
C ASP A 84 -15.02 -8.41 -1.97
N THR A 85 -14.88 -9.18 -0.91
CA THR A 85 -15.98 -9.40 0.02
C THR A 85 -16.03 -8.30 1.07
N VAL A 86 -17.22 -8.09 1.63
CA VAL A 86 -17.40 -7.15 2.73
C VAL A 86 -16.55 -7.54 3.94
N ASP A 87 -16.45 -8.84 4.21
CA ASP A 87 -15.64 -9.34 5.32
C ASP A 87 -14.16 -9.04 5.14
N ASP A 88 -13.64 -9.15 3.91
CA ASP A 88 -12.26 -8.82 3.60
C ASP A 88 -11.99 -7.31 3.81
N ALA A 89 -12.91 -6.47 3.35
CA ALA A 89 -12.78 -5.02 3.54
C ALA A 89 -12.80 -4.64 5.03
N VAL A 90 -13.70 -5.22 5.80
CA VAL A 90 -13.79 -4.99 7.25
C VAL A 90 -12.49 -5.43 7.93
N PHE A 91 -11.98 -6.59 7.58
CA PHE A 91 -10.74 -7.11 8.15
C PHE A 91 -9.55 -6.18 7.87
N GLY A 92 -9.45 -5.65 6.64
CA GLY A 92 -8.40 -4.69 6.28
C GLY A 92 -8.50 -3.40 7.07
N LEU A 93 -9.72 -2.84 7.21
CA LEU A 93 -9.94 -1.61 7.96
C LEU A 93 -9.67 -1.82 9.46
N GLU A 94 -10.01 -2.97 10.02
CA GLU A 94 -9.71 -3.30 11.42
C GLU A 94 -8.21 -3.43 11.67
N ALA A 95 -7.43 -3.83 10.67
CA ALA A 95 -5.97 -3.86 10.78
C ALA A 95 -5.35 -2.47 10.81
N GLY A 96 -6.12 -1.42 10.47
CA GLY A 96 -5.70 -0.04 10.55
C GLY A 96 -5.64 0.70 9.22
N ALA A 97 -6.07 0.10 8.12
CA ALA A 97 -6.10 0.78 6.83
C ALA A 97 -7.20 1.86 6.81
N ASN A 98 -6.96 2.91 6.04
CA ASN A 98 -7.91 4.00 5.86
C ASN A 98 -8.90 3.71 4.74
N ASP A 99 -8.48 2.93 3.75
CA ASP A 99 -9.30 2.66 2.58
C ASP A 99 -8.82 1.37 1.90
N TYR A 100 -9.51 1.02 0.84
CA TYR A 100 -9.38 -0.25 0.18
C TYR A 100 -9.75 -0.07 -1.29
N ILE A 101 -8.87 -0.46 -2.20
CA ILE A 101 -9.09 -0.38 -3.64
C ILE A 101 -9.03 -1.79 -4.22
N ARG A 102 -10.09 -2.19 -4.90
CA ARG A 102 -10.16 -3.51 -5.52
C ARG A 102 -9.50 -3.50 -6.90
N LYS A 103 -8.75 -4.53 -7.18
CA LYS A 103 -8.18 -4.78 -8.51
C LYS A 103 -9.22 -5.47 -9.41
N PRO A 104 -9.24 -5.25 -10.73
CA PRO A 104 -8.46 -4.25 -11.45
C PRO A 104 -9.01 -2.84 -11.27
N PHE A 105 -8.19 -1.83 -11.53
CA PHE A 105 -8.59 -0.44 -11.35
C PHE A 105 -8.04 0.44 -12.47
N SER A 106 -8.55 1.67 -12.55
CA SER A 106 -8.13 2.65 -13.54
C SER A 106 -8.01 4.03 -12.90
N PHE A 107 -7.04 4.81 -13.34
CA PHE A 107 -6.90 6.20 -12.90
C PHE A 107 -8.00 7.12 -13.42
N GLU A 108 -8.77 6.65 -14.40
CA GLU A 108 -9.87 7.42 -14.97
C GLU A 108 -11.16 7.33 -14.13
N GLU A 109 -11.20 6.46 -13.15
CA GLU A 109 -12.39 6.23 -12.33
C GLU A 109 -12.35 6.97 -10.99
#